data_ebac208086555dc641de39c269395e7e
#
_entry.id   ebac208086555dc641de39c269395e7e
#
_cell.length_a   1.000
_cell.length_b   1.000
_cell.length_c   1.000
_cell.angle_alpha   90.00
_cell.angle_beta   90.00
_cell.angle_gamma   90.00
#
_symmetry.space_group_name_H-M   'P 1'
#
loop_
_entity.id
_entity.type
_entity.pdbx_description
1 polymer ?
#
loop_
_entity_poly.entity_id
_entity_poly.type
_entity_poly.pdbx_seq_one_letter_code
_entity_poly.pdbx_strand_id
1 'polypeptide(L)'
;MALTPSTMLPLGTPLPWDTMAQSLTPVVGGPLPHPQTLAGTPVLVLFLCPHCPFVKHIEPELTRLHQDFGDQVAFLAIRSNSRTTHPQDGPNGMASQVKENGWRFRYLADDSQAIAKAFQAACTPDLYLFDGHHTLSYRGQLDGSRPGNAMPLDGRDLRAALQALLKGQTPSPEQVPSIGCNIKWHPGQAPAWA
;
A
#
# COMPACT_ATOMS: atom_id res chain seq x y z
N MET A 1 -13.82 7.57 14.56
CA MET A 1 -13.07 6.79 13.56
C MET A 1 -12.21 5.81 14.32
N ALA A 2 -12.38 4.50 14.14
CA ALA A 2 -11.58 3.51 14.85
C ALA A 2 -10.15 3.50 14.27
N LEU A 3 -9.15 3.54 15.14
CA LEU A 3 -7.76 3.31 14.79
C LEU A 3 -7.57 1.80 14.64
N THR A 4 -7.18 1.36 13.45
CA THR A 4 -7.01 -0.06 13.13
C THR A 4 -5.53 -0.32 12.82
N PRO A 5 -4.87 -1.23 13.55
CA PRO A 5 -3.52 -1.64 13.21
C PRO A 5 -3.53 -2.64 12.04
N SER A 6 -2.41 -2.72 11.32
CA SER A 6 -2.14 -3.79 10.35
C SER A 6 -2.15 -5.15 11.03
N THR A 7 -2.64 -6.18 10.34
CA THR A 7 -2.65 -7.57 10.82
C THR A 7 -1.26 -8.21 10.81
N MET A 8 -0.30 -7.55 10.17
CA MET A 8 1.08 -8.01 10.05
C MET A 8 1.21 -9.38 9.34
N LEU A 9 0.75 -9.42 8.07
CA LEU A 9 0.90 -10.59 7.19
C LEU A 9 2.28 -11.25 7.37
N PRO A 10 2.41 -12.58 7.49
CA PRO A 10 3.69 -13.25 7.74
C PRO A 10 4.76 -12.89 6.70
N LEU A 11 5.98 -12.56 7.16
CA LEU A 11 7.14 -12.41 6.27
C LEU A 11 7.37 -13.71 5.49
N GLY A 12 7.88 -13.60 4.27
CA GLY A 12 8.03 -14.76 3.38
C GLY A 12 6.78 -15.10 2.57
N THR A 13 5.65 -14.42 2.78
CA THR A 13 4.44 -14.60 1.96
C THR A 13 4.71 -14.16 0.52
N PRO A 14 4.40 -14.98 -0.50
CA PRO A 14 4.58 -14.59 -1.91
C PRO A 14 3.52 -13.57 -2.33
N LEU A 15 3.90 -12.66 -3.24
CA LEU A 15 2.98 -11.70 -3.85
C LEU A 15 1.92 -12.45 -4.69
N PRO A 16 0.61 -12.28 -4.42
CA PRO A 16 -0.44 -13.08 -5.05
C PRO A 16 -0.80 -12.58 -6.46
N TRP A 17 0.14 -12.68 -7.40
CA TRP A 17 0.04 -12.15 -8.76
C TRP A 17 -1.22 -12.59 -9.51
N ASP A 18 -1.59 -13.89 -9.42
CA ASP A 18 -2.75 -14.43 -10.12
C ASP A 18 -4.05 -13.78 -9.60
N THR A 19 -4.19 -13.65 -8.28
CA THR A 19 -5.34 -12.97 -7.68
C THR A 19 -5.36 -11.49 -8.06
N MET A 20 -4.20 -10.83 -8.06
CA MET A 20 -4.08 -9.42 -8.47
C MET A 20 -4.50 -9.24 -9.93
N ALA A 21 -4.04 -10.12 -10.84
CA ALA A 21 -4.38 -10.04 -12.26
C ALA A 21 -5.87 -10.24 -12.53
N GLN A 22 -6.55 -11.08 -11.72
CA GLN A 22 -7.99 -11.36 -11.87
C GLN A 22 -8.88 -10.28 -11.22
N SER A 23 -8.40 -9.57 -10.21
CA SER A 23 -9.24 -8.73 -9.36
C SER A 23 -8.99 -7.23 -9.50
N LEU A 24 -7.80 -6.82 -9.94
CA LEU A 24 -7.46 -5.41 -10.01
C LEU A 24 -7.84 -4.76 -11.33
N THR A 25 -8.48 -3.60 -11.24
CA THR A 25 -8.82 -2.77 -12.39
C THR A 25 -7.93 -1.52 -12.40
N PRO A 26 -7.26 -1.19 -13.52
CA PRO A 26 -6.43 0.00 -13.63
C PRO A 26 -7.28 1.28 -13.58
N VAL A 27 -6.82 2.27 -12.82
CA VAL A 27 -7.44 3.61 -12.76
C VAL A 27 -6.45 4.67 -13.25
N VAL A 28 -5.22 4.68 -12.70
CA VAL A 28 -4.17 5.60 -13.13
C VAL A 28 -2.85 4.83 -13.31
N GLY A 29 -2.02 5.28 -14.25
CA GLY A 29 -0.66 4.72 -14.47
C GLY A 29 -0.62 3.42 -15.27
N GLY A 30 -1.76 2.98 -15.81
CA GLY A 30 -1.85 1.79 -16.67
C GLY A 30 -2.13 0.48 -15.93
N PRO A 31 -2.14 -0.66 -16.65
CA PRO A 31 -2.50 -1.95 -16.10
C PRO A 31 -1.48 -2.48 -15.10
N LEU A 32 -1.91 -3.48 -14.31
CA LEU A 32 -0.98 -4.27 -13.49
C LEU A 32 0.15 -4.81 -14.38
N PRO A 33 1.41 -4.61 -14.02
CA PRO A 33 2.52 -5.15 -14.81
C PRO A 33 2.55 -6.68 -14.70
N HIS A 34 3.01 -7.32 -15.76
CA HIS A 34 3.23 -8.76 -15.73
C HIS A 34 4.39 -9.11 -14.78
N PRO A 35 4.28 -10.14 -13.92
CA PRO A 35 5.33 -10.48 -12.95
C PRO A 35 6.73 -10.63 -13.56
N GLN A 36 6.81 -11.22 -14.75
CA GLN A 36 8.09 -11.42 -15.45
C GLN A 36 8.77 -10.09 -15.84
N THR A 37 8.02 -9.02 -16.06
CA THR A 37 8.60 -7.69 -16.36
C THR A 37 9.20 -7.02 -15.13
N LEU A 38 8.88 -7.54 -13.94
CA LEU A 38 9.39 -7.07 -12.65
C LEU A 38 10.34 -8.09 -11.99
N ALA A 39 10.77 -9.12 -12.72
CA ALA A 39 11.73 -10.09 -12.18
C ALA A 39 13.01 -9.37 -11.72
N GLY A 40 13.40 -9.60 -10.47
CA GLY A 40 14.53 -8.94 -9.82
C GLY A 40 14.24 -7.52 -9.29
N THR A 41 13.06 -6.97 -9.57
CA THR A 41 12.67 -5.63 -9.10
C THR A 41 11.81 -5.74 -7.83
N PRO A 42 12.17 -5.11 -6.71
CA PRO A 42 11.31 -5.03 -5.54
C PRO A 42 9.97 -4.37 -5.85
N VAL A 43 8.90 -4.82 -5.17
CA VAL A 43 7.55 -4.29 -5.36
C VAL A 43 7.02 -3.75 -4.05
N LEU A 44 6.63 -2.48 -4.03
CA LEU A 44 5.96 -1.84 -2.90
C LEU A 44 4.46 -1.74 -3.18
N VAL A 45 3.67 -2.50 -2.43
CA VAL A 45 2.21 -2.45 -2.46
C VAL A 45 1.70 -1.56 -1.35
N LEU A 46 0.81 -0.62 -1.70
CA LEU A 46 0.31 0.44 -0.83
C LEU A 46 -1.22 0.39 -0.82
N PHE A 47 -1.85 -0.01 0.28
CA PHE A 47 -3.31 0.17 0.41
C PHE A 47 -3.59 1.61 0.82
N LEU A 48 -4.19 2.36 -0.11
CA LEU A 48 -4.49 3.78 0.03
C LEU A 48 -5.96 4.07 -0.27
N CYS A 49 -6.43 5.24 0.16
CA CYS A 49 -7.71 5.77 -0.32
C CYS A 49 -7.72 7.30 -0.24
N PRO A 50 -8.47 7.98 -1.11
CA PRO A 50 -8.48 9.45 -1.21
C PRO A 50 -8.98 10.19 0.03
N HIS A 51 -9.94 9.62 0.78
CA HIS A 51 -10.57 10.33 1.89
C HIS A 51 -9.90 10.13 3.26
N CYS A 52 -9.01 9.14 3.41
CA CYS A 52 -8.44 8.80 4.72
C CYS A 52 -7.45 9.86 5.21
N PRO A 53 -7.65 10.48 6.39
CA PRO A 53 -6.73 11.48 6.91
C PRO A 53 -5.33 10.93 7.20
N PHE A 54 -5.20 9.64 7.53
CA PHE A 54 -3.90 8.99 7.69
C PHE A 54 -3.16 8.84 6.36
N VAL A 55 -3.87 8.58 5.26
CA VAL A 55 -3.29 8.57 3.92
C VAL A 55 -2.86 9.98 3.53
N LYS A 56 -3.75 10.98 3.70
CA LYS A 56 -3.44 12.38 3.41
C LYS A 56 -2.22 12.89 4.19
N HIS A 57 -2.08 12.46 5.44
CA HIS A 57 -0.91 12.80 6.26
C HIS A 57 0.40 12.35 5.63
N ILE A 58 0.45 11.15 5.04
CA ILE A 58 1.69 10.58 4.49
C ILE A 58 1.93 10.88 3.01
N GLU A 59 0.97 11.48 2.29
CA GLU A 59 1.08 11.80 0.86
C GLU A 59 2.37 12.52 0.47
N PRO A 60 2.83 13.56 1.20
CA PRO A 60 4.07 14.23 0.86
C PRO A 60 5.29 13.31 0.91
N GLU A 61 5.32 12.38 1.88
CA GLU A 61 6.43 11.43 2.00
C GLU A 61 6.34 10.32 0.94
N LEU A 62 5.15 9.87 0.57
CA LEU A 62 4.98 8.93 -0.55
C LEU A 62 5.49 9.53 -1.86
N THR A 63 5.28 10.84 -2.06
CA THR A 63 5.83 11.55 -3.23
C THR A 63 7.34 11.55 -3.21
N ARG A 64 7.98 11.88 -2.07
CA ARG A 64 9.44 11.84 -1.92
C ARG A 64 10.00 10.42 -2.10
N LEU A 65 9.36 9.42 -1.50
CA LEU A 65 9.77 8.02 -1.66
C LEU A 65 9.74 7.57 -3.12
N HIS A 66 8.70 7.93 -3.87
CA HIS A 66 8.64 7.59 -5.28
C HIS A 66 9.68 8.34 -6.12
N GLN A 67 10.01 9.58 -5.78
CA GLN A 67 11.11 10.31 -6.42
C GLN A 67 12.47 9.67 -6.15
N ASP A 68 12.70 9.19 -4.92
CA ASP A 68 13.98 8.62 -4.50
C ASP A 68 14.20 7.17 -4.97
N PHE A 69 13.13 6.37 -5.05
CA PHE A 69 13.21 4.91 -5.26
C PHE A 69 12.45 4.39 -6.50
N GLY A 70 11.63 5.22 -7.15
CA GLY A 70 10.71 4.78 -8.21
C GLY A 70 11.39 4.20 -9.47
N ASP A 71 12.65 4.49 -9.69
CA ASP A 71 13.44 3.90 -10.79
C ASP A 71 13.95 2.48 -10.47
N GLN A 72 13.97 2.10 -9.20
CA GLN A 72 14.51 0.82 -8.70
C GLN A 72 13.46 -0.08 -8.05
N VAL A 73 12.30 0.47 -7.71
CA VAL A 73 11.21 -0.21 -7.00
C VAL A 73 9.89 0.06 -7.71
N ALA A 74 9.12 -0.98 -7.99
CA ALA A 74 7.79 -0.83 -8.56
C ALA A 74 6.77 -0.45 -7.47
N PHE A 75 6.12 0.70 -7.60
CA PHE A 75 5.08 1.16 -6.68
C PHE A 75 3.69 0.80 -7.24
N LEU A 76 2.89 0.09 -6.45
CA LEU A 76 1.53 -0.32 -6.78
C LEU A 76 0.58 0.13 -5.66
N ALA A 77 -0.15 1.21 -5.88
CA ALA A 77 -1.21 1.64 -4.97
C ALA A 77 -2.51 0.87 -5.27
N ILE A 78 -3.22 0.48 -4.23
CA ILE A 78 -4.47 -0.28 -4.32
C ILE A 78 -5.52 0.39 -3.44
N ARG A 79 -6.69 0.68 -4.02
CA ARG A 79 -7.85 1.11 -3.27
C ARG A 79 -8.82 -0.06 -3.15
N SER A 80 -9.12 -0.48 -1.90
CA SER A 80 -10.06 -1.58 -1.60
C SER A 80 -11.32 -1.11 -0.86
N ASN A 81 -11.48 0.17 -0.58
CA ASN A 81 -12.69 0.69 0.06
C ASN A 81 -13.93 0.54 -0.83
N SER A 82 -15.04 0.13 -0.25
CA SER A 82 -16.32 0.01 -0.92
C SER A 82 -16.81 1.36 -1.46
N ARG A 83 -17.01 1.45 -2.77
CA ARG A 83 -17.62 2.62 -3.42
C ARG A 83 -19.10 2.80 -3.10
N THR A 84 -19.77 1.74 -2.64
CA THR A 84 -21.18 1.79 -2.24
C THR A 84 -21.35 2.65 -0.99
N THR A 85 -20.44 2.53 -0.03
CA THR A 85 -20.46 3.28 1.23
C THR A 85 -19.59 4.53 1.21
N HIS A 86 -18.56 4.56 0.36
CA HIS A 86 -17.58 5.64 0.24
C HIS A 86 -17.33 6.00 -1.23
N PRO A 87 -18.31 6.60 -1.94
CA PRO A 87 -18.20 6.92 -3.37
C PRO A 87 -17.04 7.88 -3.70
N GLN A 88 -16.61 8.68 -2.75
CA GLN A 88 -15.45 9.58 -2.89
C GLN A 88 -14.12 8.83 -3.11
N ASP A 89 -14.04 7.55 -2.77
CA ASP A 89 -12.87 6.70 -3.04
C ASP A 89 -12.92 6.03 -4.44
N GLY A 90 -13.89 6.39 -5.24
CA GLY A 90 -14.01 5.91 -6.62
C GLY A 90 -12.90 6.43 -7.55
N PRO A 91 -12.95 6.04 -8.85
CA PRO A 91 -11.91 6.39 -9.83
C PRO A 91 -11.61 7.89 -9.93
N ASN A 92 -12.63 8.74 -9.83
CA ASN A 92 -12.44 10.20 -9.87
C ASN A 92 -11.64 10.71 -8.67
N GLY A 93 -11.94 10.23 -7.46
CA GLY A 93 -11.18 10.58 -6.26
C GLY A 93 -9.74 10.10 -6.34
N MET A 94 -9.50 8.86 -6.81
CA MET A 94 -8.17 8.32 -7.04
C MET A 94 -7.38 9.16 -8.05
N ALA A 95 -7.98 9.54 -9.18
CA ALA A 95 -7.34 10.37 -10.19
C ALA A 95 -7.01 11.77 -9.67
N SER A 96 -7.91 12.39 -8.89
CA SER A 96 -7.66 13.69 -8.24
C SER A 96 -6.49 13.60 -7.27
N GLN A 97 -6.44 12.57 -6.41
CA GLN A 97 -5.36 12.35 -5.46
C GLN A 97 -4.01 12.20 -6.16
N VAL A 98 -3.94 11.42 -7.24
CA VAL A 98 -2.72 11.27 -8.05
C VAL A 98 -2.28 12.60 -8.65
N LYS A 99 -3.22 13.37 -9.22
CA LYS A 99 -2.93 14.67 -9.84
C LYS A 99 -2.44 15.70 -8.80
N GLU A 100 -3.08 15.76 -7.64
CA GLU A 100 -2.72 16.70 -6.56
C GLU A 100 -1.32 16.45 -6.02
N ASN A 101 -0.91 15.17 -5.93
CA ASN A 101 0.38 14.76 -5.40
C ASN A 101 1.47 14.58 -6.47
N GLY A 102 1.12 14.68 -7.76
CA GLY A 102 2.05 14.46 -8.86
C GLY A 102 2.58 13.03 -8.96
N TRP A 103 1.83 12.05 -8.47
CA TRP A 103 2.24 10.65 -8.48
C TRP A 103 2.30 10.09 -9.90
N ARG A 104 3.27 9.23 -10.16
CA ARG A 104 3.46 8.56 -11.46
C ARG A 104 3.38 7.04 -11.37
N PHE A 105 3.15 6.50 -10.17
CA PHE A 105 2.97 5.07 -9.97
C PHE A 105 1.52 4.64 -10.27
N ARG A 106 1.34 3.32 -10.42
CA ARG A 106 0.04 2.74 -10.72
C ARG A 106 -0.89 2.82 -9.51
N TYR A 107 -2.14 3.20 -9.77
CA TYR A 107 -3.20 3.16 -8.77
C TYR A 107 -4.35 2.33 -9.31
N LEU A 108 -4.58 1.19 -8.67
CA LEU A 108 -5.47 0.13 -9.10
C LEU A 108 -6.67 0.04 -8.14
N ALA A 109 -7.83 -0.36 -8.67
CA ALA A 109 -9.05 -0.57 -7.88
C ALA A 109 -9.25 -2.07 -7.62
N ASP A 110 -9.44 -2.43 -6.36
CA ASP A 110 -9.83 -3.75 -5.86
C ASP A 110 -11.31 -3.72 -5.46
N ASP A 111 -12.19 -3.63 -6.46
CA ASP A 111 -13.63 -3.51 -6.21
C ASP A 111 -14.24 -4.77 -5.59
N SER A 112 -13.63 -5.92 -5.79
CA SER A 112 -14.03 -7.19 -5.16
C SER A 112 -13.57 -7.33 -3.71
N GLN A 113 -12.61 -6.53 -3.29
CA GLN A 113 -11.90 -6.63 -2.02
C GLN A 113 -11.13 -7.95 -1.84
N ALA A 114 -10.91 -8.68 -2.93
CA ALA A 114 -10.19 -9.95 -2.91
C ALA A 114 -8.71 -9.73 -2.57
N ILE A 115 -8.11 -8.62 -3.03
CA ILE A 115 -6.72 -8.31 -2.75
C ILE A 115 -6.53 -7.87 -1.30
N ALA A 116 -7.40 -7.01 -0.77
CA ALA A 116 -7.38 -6.68 0.66
C ALA A 116 -7.48 -7.94 1.53
N LYS A 117 -8.33 -8.91 1.14
CA LYS A 117 -8.45 -10.18 1.86
C LYS A 117 -7.19 -11.05 1.73
N ALA A 118 -6.59 -11.15 0.54
CA ALA A 118 -5.36 -11.91 0.31
C ALA A 118 -4.17 -11.36 1.10
N PHE A 119 -4.07 -10.03 1.24
CA PHE A 119 -3.05 -9.36 2.05
C PHE A 119 -3.41 -9.28 3.54
N GLN A 120 -4.61 -9.70 3.93
CA GLN A 120 -5.16 -9.43 5.26
C GLN A 120 -5.05 -7.94 5.63
N ALA A 121 -5.15 -7.04 4.65
CA ALA A 121 -5.03 -5.62 4.86
C ALA A 121 -6.22 -5.11 5.68
N ALA A 122 -5.94 -4.49 6.83
CA ALA A 122 -6.98 -4.06 7.77
C ALA A 122 -7.24 -2.54 7.74
N CYS A 123 -6.26 -1.76 7.32
CA CYS A 123 -6.31 -0.30 7.40
C CYS A 123 -5.79 0.38 6.13
N THR A 124 -5.93 1.70 6.08
CA THR A 124 -5.25 2.60 5.16
C THR A 124 -4.61 3.75 5.94
N PRO A 125 -3.32 4.06 5.68
CA PRO A 125 -2.40 3.33 4.80
C PRO A 125 -1.97 1.97 5.39
N ASP A 126 -1.75 0.98 4.52
CA ASP A 126 -1.08 -0.27 4.90
C ASP A 126 -0.03 -0.61 3.84
N LEU A 127 1.20 -0.97 4.26
CA LEU A 127 2.38 -0.98 3.41
C LEU A 127 3.03 -2.35 3.41
N TYR A 128 3.34 -2.87 2.21
CA TYR A 128 3.94 -4.18 2.01
C TYR A 128 5.04 -4.10 0.96
N LEU A 129 6.28 -4.41 1.35
CA LEU A 129 7.43 -4.40 0.45
C LEU A 129 7.90 -5.84 0.19
N PHE A 130 7.87 -6.22 -1.07
CA PHE A 130 8.34 -7.50 -1.57
C PHE A 130 9.72 -7.33 -2.19
N ASP A 131 10.59 -8.33 -2.01
CA ASP A 131 11.92 -8.36 -2.62
C ASP A 131 11.86 -8.65 -4.13
N GLY A 132 13.03 -8.76 -4.78
CA GLY A 132 13.13 -9.07 -6.21
C GLY A 132 12.65 -10.47 -6.60
N HIS A 133 12.41 -11.36 -5.64
CA HIS A 133 11.76 -12.67 -5.83
C HIS A 133 10.24 -12.59 -5.55
N HIS A 134 9.73 -11.39 -5.30
CA HIS A 134 8.35 -11.12 -4.94
C HIS A 134 7.90 -11.84 -3.67
N THR A 135 8.79 -11.91 -2.69
CA THR A 135 8.56 -12.45 -1.34
C THR A 135 8.50 -11.31 -0.34
N LEU A 136 7.50 -11.31 0.54
CA LEU A 136 7.27 -10.25 1.52
C LEU A 136 8.44 -10.13 2.49
N SER A 137 9.11 -8.99 2.46
CA SER A 137 10.30 -8.69 3.26
C SER A 137 10.07 -7.58 4.29
N TYR A 138 9.07 -6.72 4.07
CA TYR A 138 8.66 -5.70 5.03
C TYR A 138 7.15 -5.47 4.92
N ARG A 139 6.50 -5.37 6.08
CA ARG A 139 5.14 -4.85 6.25
C ARG A 139 5.09 -4.04 7.53
N GLY A 140 4.38 -2.92 7.48
CA GLY A 140 4.31 -2.05 8.66
C GLY A 140 4.20 -0.59 8.32
N GLN A 141 4.52 0.24 9.30
CA GLN A 141 4.36 1.68 9.22
C GLN A 141 5.37 2.34 8.27
N LEU A 142 5.01 3.51 7.75
CA LEU A 142 5.93 4.39 7.02
C LEU A 142 7.03 4.92 7.96
N ASP A 143 6.59 5.45 9.09
CA ASP A 143 7.35 5.96 10.24
C ASP A 143 6.42 6.12 11.45
N GLY A 144 6.91 6.70 12.53
CA GLY A 144 6.13 6.95 13.75
C GLY A 144 5.16 8.13 13.66
N SER A 145 5.13 8.88 12.55
CA SER A 145 4.24 10.05 12.42
C SER A 145 2.77 9.65 12.25
N ARG A 146 1.89 10.44 12.84
CA ARG A 146 0.43 10.27 12.73
C ARG A 146 -0.24 11.64 12.71
N PRO A 147 -1.43 11.78 12.12
CA PRO A 147 -2.19 13.02 12.26
C PRO A 147 -2.31 13.40 13.73
N GLY A 148 -1.83 14.60 14.07
CA GLY A 148 -1.91 15.15 15.42
C GLY A 148 -0.80 14.77 16.40
N ASN A 149 0.19 13.95 16.01
CA ASN A 149 1.39 13.76 16.84
C ASN A 149 2.56 14.65 16.37
N ALA A 150 3.58 14.78 17.22
CA ALA A 150 4.76 15.61 16.95
C ALA A 150 5.92 14.84 16.28
N MET A 151 5.70 13.60 15.87
CA MET A 151 6.74 12.80 15.22
C MET A 151 6.99 13.28 13.79
N PRO A 152 8.26 13.34 13.34
CA PRO A 152 8.57 13.77 11.99
C PRO A 152 8.02 12.79 10.95
N LEU A 153 7.51 13.34 9.86
CA LEU A 153 7.11 12.60 8.65
C LEU A 153 8.33 12.48 7.73
N ASP A 154 9.08 11.41 7.89
CA ASP A 154 10.35 11.19 7.18
C ASP A 154 10.49 9.78 6.55
N GLY A 155 9.50 8.92 6.73
CA GLY A 155 9.45 7.58 6.13
C GLY A 155 10.55 6.64 6.62
N ARG A 156 11.18 6.91 7.77
CA ARG A 156 12.43 6.25 8.21
C ARG A 156 12.36 4.73 8.22
N ASP A 157 11.24 4.14 8.61
CA ASP A 157 11.13 2.69 8.74
C ASP A 157 11.03 2.01 7.36
N LEU A 158 10.17 2.53 6.49
CA LEU A 158 10.05 2.03 5.12
C LEU A 158 11.32 2.35 4.31
N ARG A 159 11.93 3.53 4.48
CA ARG A 159 13.19 3.90 3.83
C ARG A 159 14.33 2.94 4.21
N ALA A 160 14.45 2.59 5.49
CA ALA A 160 15.44 1.62 5.94
C ALA A 160 15.24 0.24 5.29
N ALA A 161 13.99 -0.21 5.17
CA ALA A 161 13.67 -1.47 4.51
C ALA A 161 13.99 -1.44 3.00
N LEU A 162 13.62 -0.38 2.29
CA LEU A 162 13.95 -0.16 0.88
C LEU A 162 15.46 -0.16 0.65
N GLN A 163 16.20 0.60 1.46
CA GLN A 163 17.66 0.67 1.35
C GLN A 163 18.34 -0.67 1.63
N ALA A 164 17.83 -1.46 2.58
CA ALA A 164 18.34 -2.80 2.86
C ALA A 164 18.17 -3.70 1.63
N LEU A 165 16.96 -3.78 1.07
CA LEU A 165 16.70 -4.61 -0.13
C LEU A 165 17.57 -4.21 -1.32
N LEU A 166 17.70 -2.91 -1.60
CA LEU A 166 18.50 -2.41 -2.72
C LEU A 166 20.00 -2.66 -2.55
N LYS A 167 20.46 -2.90 -1.31
CA LYS A 167 21.82 -3.36 -0.99
C LYS A 167 21.96 -4.89 -0.95
N GLY A 168 20.91 -5.64 -1.30
CA GLY A 168 20.91 -7.12 -1.20
C GLY A 168 20.86 -7.64 0.23
N GLN A 169 20.39 -6.82 1.18
CA GLN A 169 20.26 -7.17 2.59
C GLN A 169 18.79 -7.43 2.95
N THR A 170 18.55 -8.27 3.94
CA THR A 170 17.22 -8.50 4.48
C THR A 170 16.84 -7.37 5.45
N PRO A 171 15.66 -6.74 5.32
CA PRO A 171 15.16 -5.80 6.32
C PRO A 171 15.03 -6.43 7.71
N SER A 172 15.11 -5.60 8.76
CA SER A 172 14.90 -6.08 10.14
C SER A 172 13.56 -6.84 10.25
N PRO A 173 13.52 -7.98 10.95
CA PRO A 173 12.28 -8.70 11.23
C PRO A 173 11.41 -7.96 12.28
N GLU A 174 11.99 -7.10 13.09
CA GLU A 174 11.29 -6.26 14.06
C GLU A 174 10.64 -5.08 13.34
N GLN A 175 9.37 -5.22 13.02
CA GLN A 175 8.61 -4.24 12.24
C GLN A 175 7.37 -3.79 13.01
N VAL A 176 7.11 -2.48 12.97
CA VAL A 176 6.00 -1.86 13.70
C VAL A 176 4.77 -1.82 12.80
N PRO A 177 3.57 -2.24 13.27
CA PRO A 177 2.36 -2.21 12.47
C PRO A 177 2.02 -0.81 11.95
N SER A 178 1.52 -0.73 10.70
CA SER A 178 0.77 0.44 10.24
C SER A 178 -0.44 0.67 11.14
N ILE A 179 -0.81 1.93 11.34
CA ILE A 179 -2.06 2.30 12.02
C ILE A 179 -2.78 3.32 11.14
N GLY A 180 -4.05 3.07 10.88
CA GLY A 180 -4.86 3.95 10.05
C GLY A 180 -6.36 3.77 10.23
N CYS A 181 -7.12 4.27 9.26
CA CYS A 181 -8.56 4.01 9.19
C CYS A 181 -8.80 2.58 8.72
N ASN A 182 -9.76 1.88 9.32
CA ASN A 182 -10.15 0.55 8.83
C ASN A 182 -10.58 0.59 7.35
N ILE A 183 -10.29 -0.47 6.61
CA ILE A 183 -10.84 -0.67 5.25
C ILE A 183 -12.37 -0.67 5.32
N LYS A 184 -13.00 0.03 4.38
CA LYS A 184 -14.45 0.09 4.28
C LYS A 184 -14.94 -1.11 3.47
N TRP A 185 -15.25 -2.19 4.18
CA TRP A 185 -15.76 -3.41 3.57
C TRP A 185 -17.15 -3.21 2.94
N HIS A 186 -17.48 -4.02 1.96
CA HIS A 186 -18.84 -4.10 1.47
C HIS A 186 -19.78 -4.54 2.61
N PRO A 187 -21.03 -4.06 2.65
CA PRO A 187 -21.97 -4.45 3.70
C PRO A 187 -22.06 -5.98 3.85
N GLY A 188 -21.84 -6.47 5.07
CA GLY A 188 -21.87 -7.90 5.39
C GLY A 188 -20.70 -8.75 4.86
N GLN A 189 -19.65 -8.14 4.28
CA GLN A 189 -18.52 -8.87 3.70
C GLN A 189 -17.18 -8.66 4.43
N ALA A 190 -17.20 -7.99 5.58
CA ALA A 190 -16.01 -7.84 6.40
C ALA A 190 -15.49 -9.23 6.84
N PRO A 191 -14.18 -9.50 6.69
CA PRO A 191 -13.60 -10.75 7.18
C PRO A 191 -13.57 -10.76 8.72
N ALA A 192 -13.48 -11.97 9.30
CA ALA A 192 -13.54 -12.12 10.77
C ALA A 192 -12.38 -11.46 11.54
N TRP A 193 -11.29 -11.16 10.85
CA TRP A 193 -10.11 -10.51 11.41
C TRP A 193 -10.11 -8.97 11.25
N ALA A 194 -11.10 -8.37 10.59
CA ALA A 194 -11.19 -6.93 10.28
C ALA A 194 -11.93 -6.13 11.36
#